data_2967d0a6e4663d2315041faac246fccb
#
_entry.id   2967d0a6e4663d2315041faac246fccb
#
_cell.length_a   1.000
_cell.length_b   1.000
_cell.length_c   1.000
_cell.angle_alpha   90.00
_cell.angle_beta   90.00
_cell.angle_gamma   90.00
#
_symmetry.space_group_name_H-M   'P 1'
#
loop_
_entity.id
_entity.type
_entity.pdbx_description
1 polymer ?
#
loop_
_entity_poly.entity_id
_entity_poly.type
_entity_poly.pdbx_seq_one_letter_code
_entity_poly.pdbx_strand_id
1 'polypeptide(L)'
;MKKQPFTMIVFNSTHAAIEASEILKNNKQVNRIVNTPGKIENGCGLSIYVNDTNIDKITEPIQSFFDDKKVKAIYSGEKEGPSRSYTLVKEI
;
A
#
# COMPACT_ATOMS: atom_id res chain seq x y z
N MET A 1 -5.53 22.21 8.69
CA MET A 1 -6.18 20.99 8.19
C MET A 1 -5.64 19.76 8.89
N LYS A 2 -6.50 18.77 9.07
CA LYS A 2 -6.08 17.56 9.77
C LYS A 2 -5.27 16.67 8.85
N LYS A 3 -4.21 16.09 9.37
CA LYS A 3 -3.44 15.07 8.66
C LYS A 3 -4.21 13.77 8.74
N GLN A 4 -4.29 13.10 7.61
CA GLN A 4 -4.94 11.79 7.51
C GLN A 4 -3.88 10.74 7.23
N PRO A 5 -3.60 9.87 8.20
CA PRO A 5 -2.59 8.82 7.98
C PRO A 5 -3.13 7.72 7.08
N PHE A 6 -2.23 7.11 6.35
CA PHE A 6 -2.58 5.98 5.47
C PHE A 6 -1.39 5.03 5.34
N THR A 7 -1.67 3.86 4.78
CA THR A 7 -0.62 2.89 4.46
C THR A 7 -0.66 2.64 2.96
N MET A 8 0.50 2.54 2.35
CA MET A 8 0.62 2.23 0.93
C MET A 8 1.52 1.03 0.75
N ILE A 9 1.03 0.03 0.03
CA ILE A 9 1.79 -1.18 -0.25
C ILE A 9 2.14 -1.18 -1.73
N VAL A 10 3.44 -1.16 -2.02
CA VAL A 10 3.95 -1.13 -3.40
C VAL A 10 4.18 -2.55 -3.88
N PHE A 11 3.62 -2.89 -5.04
CA PHE A 11 3.71 -4.24 -5.59
C PHE A 11 4.66 -4.30 -6.78
N ASN A 12 5.17 -5.50 -7.04
CA ASN A 12 6.08 -5.74 -8.15
C ASN A 12 5.36 -5.99 -9.48
N SER A 13 4.06 -6.25 -9.43
CA SER A 13 3.29 -6.44 -10.66
C SER A 13 1.87 -5.91 -10.49
N THR A 14 1.28 -5.51 -11.61
CA THR A 14 -0.11 -5.05 -11.67
C THR A 14 -1.06 -6.15 -11.21
N HIS A 15 -0.81 -7.37 -11.67
CA HIS A 15 -1.67 -8.52 -11.34
C HIS A 15 -1.70 -8.79 -9.85
N ALA A 16 -0.53 -8.75 -9.20
CA ALA A 16 -0.45 -8.97 -7.76
C ALA A 16 -1.19 -7.90 -6.98
N ALA A 17 -1.09 -6.64 -7.41
CA ALA A 17 -1.81 -5.55 -6.75
C ALA A 17 -3.32 -5.75 -6.83
N ILE A 18 -3.82 -6.15 -7.99
CA ILE A 18 -5.25 -6.38 -8.18
C ILE A 18 -5.74 -7.53 -7.30
N GLU A 19 -5.02 -8.64 -7.28
CA GLU A 19 -5.38 -9.77 -6.46
C GLU A 19 -5.38 -9.42 -4.96
N ALA A 20 -4.34 -8.73 -4.51
CA ALA A 20 -4.25 -8.35 -3.11
C ALA A 20 -5.37 -7.39 -2.72
N SER A 21 -5.73 -6.47 -3.61
CA SER A 21 -6.84 -5.54 -3.37
C SER A 21 -8.16 -6.29 -3.13
N GLU A 22 -8.42 -7.31 -3.93
CA GLU A 22 -9.63 -8.14 -3.77
C GLU A 22 -9.64 -8.88 -2.45
N ILE A 23 -8.49 -9.45 -2.07
CA ILE A 23 -8.39 -10.16 -0.79
C ILE A 23 -8.62 -9.21 0.37
N LEU A 24 -8.07 -8.02 0.32
CA LEU A 24 -8.28 -7.03 1.37
C LEU A 24 -9.74 -6.61 1.48
N LYS A 25 -10.42 -6.43 0.34
CA LYS A 25 -11.84 -6.10 0.35
C LYS A 25 -12.66 -7.22 1.00
N ASN A 26 -12.31 -8.47 0.70
CA ASN A 26 -12.99 -9.61 1.29
C ASN A 26 -12.75 -9.71 2.80
N ASN A 27 -11.71 -9.08 3.30
CA ASN A 27 -11.41 -9.00 4.72
C ASN A 27 -11.85 -7.67 5.33
N LYS A 28 -12.77 -6.99 4.66
CA LYS A 28 -13.36 -5.72 5.12
C LYS A 28 -12.34 -4.58 5.25
N GLN A 29 -11.25 -4.66 4.51
CA GLN A 29 -10.28 -3.58 4.43
C GLN A 29 -10.57 -2.75 3.19
N VAL A 30 -11.16 -1.59 3.40
CA VAL A 30 -11.44 -0.66 2.30
C VAL A 30 -10.10 -0.16 1.76
N ASN A 31 -9.92 -0.33 0.46
CA ASN A 31 -8.68 0.07 -0.19
C ASN A 31 -8.95 0.45 -1.63
N ARG A 32 -7.94 1.01 -2.27
CA ARG A 32 -8.01 1.30 -3.70
C ARG A 32 -6.63 1.14 -4.32
N ILE A 33 -6.63 0.83 -5.60
CA ILE A 33 -5.41 0.71 -6.37
C ILE A 33 -5.06 2.08 -6.93
N VAL A 34 -3.82 2.48 -6.76
CA VAL A 34 -3.31 3.75 -7.28
C VAL A 34 -2.01 3.51 -8.01
N ASN A 35 -1.65 4.44 -8.88
CA ASN A 35 -0.33 4.41 -9.49
C ASN A 35 0.69 4.77 -8.42
N THR A 36 1.82 4.06 -8.41
CA THR A 36 2.88 4.36 -7.45
C THR A 36 3.40 5.76 -7.70
N PRO A 37 3.39 6.63 -6.69
CA PRO A 37 3.88 8.00 -6.87
C PRO A 37 5.35 8.06 -7.29
N GLY A 38 5.68 9.04 -8.11
CA GLY A 38 7.06 9.22 -8.55
C GLY A 38 8.04 9.56 -7.43
N LYS A 39 7.52 10.01 -6.29
CA LYS A 39 8.33 10.27 -5.11
C LYS A 39 8.85 8.99 -4.47
N ILE A 40 8.16 7.90 -4.74
CA ILE A 40 8.54 6.58 -4.27
C ILE A 40 9.30 5.95 -5.43
N GLU A 41 10.54 5.65 -5.16
CA GLU A 41 11.39 4.86 -6.01
C GLU A 41 10.83 4.46 -7.39
N ASN A 42 11.42 4.93 -8.44
CA ASN A 42 11.08 4.62 -9.84
C ASN A 42 9.65 4.90 -10.30
N GLY A 43 8.72 5.10 -9.40
CA GLY A 43 7.35 5.45 -9.73
C GLY A 43 6.63 4.51 -10.69
N CYS A 44 7.08 3.28 -10.77
CA CYS A 44 6.58 2.31 -11.73
C CYS A 44 5.70 1.27 -11.04
N GLY A 45 4.57 0.92 -11.67
CA GLY A 45 3.70 -0.12 -11.15
C GLY A 45 2.55 0.41 -10.32
N LEU A 46 1.83 -0.51 -9.69
CA LEU A 46 0.65 -0.19 -8.90
C LEU A 46 0.90 -0.40 -7.42
N SER A 47 0.17 0.38 -6.63
CA SER A 47 0.20 0.30 -5.17
C SER A 47 -1.22 0.21 -4.64
N ILE A 48 -1.36 -0.32 -3.43
CA ILE A 48 -2.64 -0.31 -2.73
C ILE A 48 -2.60 0.76 -1.66
N TYR A 49 -3.62 1.59 -1.64
CA TYR A 49 -3.78 2.67 -0.67
C TYR A 49 -4.86 2.26 0.33
N VAL A 50 -4.51 2.26 1.62
CA VAL A 50 -5.42 1.87 2.70
C VAL A 50 -5.44 2.98 3.74
N ASN A 51 -6.64 3.40 4.15
CA ASN A 51 -6.82 4.44 5.19
C ASN A 51 -6.66 3.88 6.61
N ASP A 52 -5.87 2.85 6.78
CA ASP A 52 -5.62 2.24 8.08
C ASP A 52 -4.11 2.28 8.31
N THR A 53 -3.71 2.44 9.57
CA THR A 53 -2.29 2.50 9.94
C THR A 53 -1.81 1.23 10.64
N ASN A 54 -2.70 0.29 10.90
CA ASN A 54 -2.32 -0.97 11.51
C ASN A 54 -1.76 -1.91 10.45
N ILE A 55 -0.46 -1.84 10.26
CA ILE A 55 0.24 -2.59 9.22
C ILE A 55 0.04 -4.10 9.35
N ASP A 56 0.12 -4.62 10.57
CA ASP A 56 -0.06 -6.06 10.79
C ASP A 56 -1.43 -6.54 10.35
N LYS A 57 -2.46 -5.77 10.67
CA LYS A 57 -3.84 -6.10 10.29
C LYS A 57 -4.02 -6.08 8.78
N ILE A 58 -3.37 -5.14 8.12
CA ILE A 58 -3.46 -5.00 6.67
C ILE A 58 -2.70 -6.13 5.97
N THR A 59 -1.51 -6.46 6.45
CA THR A 59 -0.63 -7.41 5.77
C THR A 59 -0.99 -8.88 6.03
N GLU A 60 -1.62 -9.18 7.15
CA GLU A 60 -1.97 -10.55 7.51
C GLU A 60 -2.73 -11.30 6.41
N PRO A 61 -3.81 -10.75 5.83
CA PRO A 61 -4.55 -11.46 4.78
C PRO A 61 -3.75 -11.66 3.50
N ILE A 62 -2.72 -10.90 3.29
CA ILE A 62 -1.90 -10.97 2.07
C ILE A 62 -0.47 -11.41 2.36
N GLN A 63 -0.26 -12.15 3.46
CA GLN A 63 1.07 -12.59 3.84
C GLN A 63 1.76 -13.40 2.74
N SER A 64 1.01 -14.21 2.00
CA SER A 64 1.58 -15.01 0.92
C SER A 64 2.23 -14.14 -0.17
N PHE A 65 1.72 -12.93 -0.37
CA PHE A 65 2.30 -12.01 -1.35
C PHE A 65 3.69 -11.55 -0.92
N PHE A 66 3.91 -11.44 0.37
CA PHE A 66 5.23 -11.11 0.91
C PHE A 66 6.17 -12.30 0.77
N ASP A 67 5.68 -13.50 1.10
CA ASP A 67 6.47 -14.72 1.01
C ASP A 67 6.89 -15.01 -0.43
N ASP A 68 6.01 -14.71 -1.39
CA ASP A 68 6.28 -14.93 -2.81
C ASP A 68 7.00 -13.75 -3.46
N LYS A 69 7.42 -12.78 -2.67
CA LYS A 69 8.16 -11.60 -3.16
C LYS A 69 7.38 -10.79 -4.20
N LYS A 70 6.07 -10.74 -4.05
CA LYS A 70 5.22 -9.94 -4.93
C LYS A 70 5.07 -8.51 -4.44
N VAL A 71 5.46 -8.25 -3.19
CA VAL A 71 5.42 -6.92 -2.59
C VAL A 71 6.82 -6.35 -2.62
N LYS A 72 6.94 -5.09 -3.02
CA LYS A 72 8.23 -4.40 -3.10
C LYS A 72 8.55 -3.66 -1.81
N ALA A 73 7.55 -2.95 -1.25
CA ALA A 73 7.79 -2.14 -0.06
C ALA A 73 6.47 -1.73 0.58
N ILE A 74 6.55 -1.33 1.84
CA ILE A 74 5.42 -0.75 2.57
C ILE A 74 5.82 0.65 3.01
N TYR A 75 4.95 1.62 2.73
CA TYR A 75 5.13 3.00 3.17
C TYR A 75 3.98 3.40 4.07
N SER A 76 4.28 4.19 5.09
CA SER A 76 3.24 4.90 5.80
C SER A 76 3.29 6.34 5.34
N GLY A 77 2.16 7.02 5.38
CA GLY A 77 2.13 8.39 4.92
C GLY A 77 1.06 9.20 5.61
N GLU A 78 1.07 10.48 5.30
CA GLU A 78 0.07 11.41 5.81
C GLU A 78 -0.41 12.29 4.67
N LYS A 79 -1.71 12.47 4.62
CA LYS A 79 -2.35 13.36 3.65
C LYS A 79 -2.79 14.62 4.37
N GLU A 80 -2.38 15.76 3.87
CA GLU A 80 -2.80 17.05 4.40
C GLU A 80 -3.18 17.95 3.22
N GLY A 81 -4.48 18.09 2.98
CA GLY A 81 -4.96 18.79 1.80
C GLY A 81 -4.44 18.13 0.52
N PRO A 82 -3.84 18.88 -0.39
CA PRO A 82 -3.27 18.32 -1.61
C PRO A 82 -1.90 17.68 -1.41
N SER A 83 -1.30 17.88 -0.22
CA SER A 83 0.04 17.37 0.05
C SER A 83 0.01 15.96 0.62
N ARG A 84 0.98 15.13 0.23
CA ARG A 84 1.15 13.80 0.77
C ARG A 84 2.63 13.56 1.06
N SER A 85 2.88 12.96 2.22
CA SER A 85 4.23 12.57 2.60
C SER A 85 4.28 11.05 2.72
N TYR A 86 5.45 10.47 2.46
CA TYR A 86 5.64 9.03 2.50
C TYR A 86 6.89 8.71 3.31
N THR A 87 6.78 7.70 4.16
CA THR A 87 7.92 7.23 4.96
C THR A 87 8.03 5.72 4.75
N LEU A 88 9.21 5.26 4.35
CA LEU A 88 9.44 3.84 4.17
C LEU A 88 9.36 3.12 5.51
N VAL A 89 8.47 2.14 5.60
CA VAL A 89 8.32 1.33 6.79
C VAL A 89 9.14 0.06 6.67
N LYS A 90 9.03 -0.59 5.51
CA LYS A 90 9.72 -1.85 5.29
C LYS A 90 9.99 -2.04 3.81
N GLU A 91 11.22 -2.37 3.48
CA GLU A 91 11.60 -2.76 2.12
C GLU A 91 11.73 -4.27 2.08
N ILE A 92 11.10 -4.87 1.08
CA ILE A 92 11.07 -6.32 0.95
C ILE A 92 12.15 -6.79 -0.02
#